data_9acf2c768409f0f27aaabac7308b16d8
#
_entry.id   9acf2c768409f0f27aaabac7308b16d8
#
_cell.length_a   1.000
_cell.length_b   1.000
_cell.length_c   1.000
_cell.angle_alpha   90.00
_cell.angle_beta   90.00
_cell.angle_gamma   90.00
#
_symmetry.space_group_name_H-M   'P 1'
#
loop_
_entity.id
_entity.type
_entity.pdbx_description
1 polymer ?
#
loop_
_entity_poly.entity_id
_entity_poly.type
_entity_poly.pdbx_seq_one_letter_code
_entity_poly.pdbx_strand_id
1 'polypeptide(L)'
;MNAKTEKQIENLKNQTIGVEIEMNHITRERAAKLATDFFGTGRYEFTASRNGYSTWSAWDAQGREWKFQKDVSIAGCDAEKCELVTPILHYSDIETLQELVRKLRKAGAISHAGVGAGVHIHIGANGHTPQSLRNLANIMASHERLIADALKIDQCRMNRYCRTVNPRFIEQLNQKKPTTMAQFADIWYTANGANYGRNQHYNDSRYHMLNYHATFTKSTIEFRLFQFDKPTAEKKNGLHAGQLKSYIQLCLALSEMAKELKTASSKPQQTENPKFAMRTWLIRLGLVGEEFATARTFLTKNLDGDAAFRFGR
;
A
#
# COMPACT_ATOMS: atom_id res chain seq x y z
N MET A 1 0.70 18.21 21.51
CA MET A 1 1.58 17.17 20.93
C MET A 1 2.99 17.54 21.32
N ASN A 2 3.93 16.62 21.48
CA ASN A 2 5.32 16.99 21.74
C ASN A 2 6.09 17.22 20.44
N ALA A 3 7.17 18.03 20.47
CA ALA A 3 7.95 18.43 19.29
C ALA A 3 8.50 17.24 18.47
N LYS A 4 8.82 16.13 19.12
CA LYS A 4 9.28 14.90 18.42
C LYS A 4 8.17 14.31 17.54
N THR A 5 6.95 14.22 18.07
CA THR A 5 5.80 13.70 17.31
C THR A 5 5.39 14.64 16.17
N GLU A 6 5.49 15.94 16.38
CA GLU A 6 5.22 16.95 15.33
C GLU A 6 6.20 16.79 14.17
N LYS A 7 7.49 16.68 14.47
CA LYS A 7 8.53 16.43 13.45
C LYS A 7 8.31 15.11 12.71
N GLN A 8 7.94 14.04 13.42
CA GLN A 8 7.64 12.74 12.83
C GLN A 8 6.47 12.86 11.84
N ILE A 9 5.40 13.58 12.19
CA ILE A 9 4.24 13.82 11.31
C ILE A 9 4.64 14.68 10.10
N GLU A 10 5.46 15.69 10.29
CA GLU A 10 5.98 16.51 9.20
C GLU A 10 6.79 15.66 8.21
N ASN A 11 7.76 14.89 8.68
CA ASN A 11 8.56 14.00 7.86
C ASN A 11 7.71 12.94 7.14
N LEU A 12 6.71 12.38 7.83
CA LEU A 12 5.74 11.46 7.24
C LEU A 12 5.04 12.09 6.02
N LYS A 13 4.59 13.36 6.15
CA LYS A 13 3.87 14.09 5.10
C LYS A 13 4.76 14.53 3.93
N ASN A 14 6.05 14.62 4.12
CA ASN A 14 7.01 15.06 3.09
C ASN A 14 7.43 13.93 2.12
N GLN A 15 6.97 12.71 2.31
CA GLN A 15 7.29 11.58 1.45
C GLN A 15 6.42 11.58 0.19
N THR A 16 6.94 11.01 -0.90
CA THR A 16 6.19 10.82 -2.14
C THR A 16 5.41 9.51 -2.12
N ILE A 17 4.29 9.50 -2.83
CA ILE A 17 3.30 8.42 -2.83
C ILE A 17 3.00 8.01 -4.27
N GLY A 18 2.87 6.72 -4.52
CA GLY A 18 2.24 6.15 -5.71
C GLY A 18 1.14 5.18 -5.28
N VAL A 19 0.05 5.11 -6.03
CA VAL A 19 -1.07 4.23 -5.72
C VAL A 19 -1.52 3.49 -6.97
N GLU A 20 -1.68 2.18 -6.85
CA GLU A 20 -2.32 1.31 -7.85
C GLU A 20 -3.62 0.78 -7.25
N ILE A 21 -4.75 0.95 -7.95
CA ILE A 21 -6.08 0.47 -7.51
C ILE A 21 -6.68 -0.39 -8.59
N GLU A 22 -6.77 -1.67 -8.32
CA GLU A 22 -7.41 -2.63 -9.21
C GLU A 22 -8.93 -2.57 -9.03
N MET A 23 -9.69 -2.59 -10.15
CA MET A 23 -11.15 -2.53 -10.16
C MET A 23 -11.72 -3.18 -11.42
N ASN A 24 -13.00 -3.52 -11.37
CA ASN A 24 -13.76 -3.96 -12.56
C ASN A 24 -15.08 -3.21 -12.68
N HIS A 25 -15.96 -3.63 -13.61
CA HIS A 25 -17.25 -2.99 -13.92
C HIS A 25 -17.14 -1.54 -14.43
N ILE A 26 -15.96 -1.16 -14.89
CA ILE A 26 -15.73 0.11 -15.56
C ILE A 26 -14.67 -0.09 -16.66
N THR A 27 -14.90 0.44 -17.85
CA THR A 27 -13.88 0.39 -18.90
C THR A 27 -12.79 1.41 -18.62
N ARG A 28 -11.58 1.12 -19.06
CA ARG A 28 -10.42 2.02 -18.91
C ARG A 28 -10.67 3.40 -19.51
N GLU A 29 -11.30 3.43 -20.70
CA GLU A 29 -11.68 4.67 -21.36
C GLU A 29 -12.67 5.49 -20.52
N ARG A 30 -13.74 4.85 -20.03
CA ARG A 30 -14.75 5.50 -19.19
C ARG A 30 -14.13 6.05 -17.90
N ALA A 31 -13.20 5.31 -17.30
CA ALA A 31 -12.49 5.75 -16.09
C ALA A 31 -11.59 6.95 -16.39
N ALA A 32 -10.84 6.94 -17.51
CA ALA A 32 -9.99 8.06 -17.93
C ALA A 32 -10.82 9.30 -18.26
N LYS A 33 -11.94 9.14 -18.98
CA LYS A 33 -12.86 10.25 -19.26
C LYS A 33 -13.43 10.85 -17.98
N LEU A 34 -13.87 10.03 -17.03
CA LEU A 34 -14.35 10.47 -15.74
C LEU A 34 -13.28 11.24 -14.94
N ALA A 35 -12.03 10.78 -15.01
CA ALA A 35 -10.92 11.45 -14.34
C ALA A 35 -10.63 12.83 -14.97
N THR A 36 -10.59 12.94 -16.29
CA THR A 36 -10.37 14.25 -16.96
C THR A 36 -11.51 15.22 -16.71
N ASP A 37 -12.76 14.74 -16.69
CA ASP A 37 -13.93 15.56 -16.32
C ASP A 37 -13.82 16.06 -14.87
N PHE A 38 -13.32 15.21 -13.98
CA PHE A 38 -13.07 15.56 -12.59
C PHE A 38 -11.96 16.60 -12.44
N PHE A 39 -10.87 16.47 -13.18
CA PHE A 39 -9.75 17.40 -13.16
C PHE A 39 -10.05 18.72 -13.93
N GLY A 40 -11.11 18.73 -14.74
CA GLY A 40 -11.49 19.89 -15.55
C GLY A 40 -10.54 20.19 -16.71
N THR A 41 -9.75 19.21 -17.15
CA THR A 41 -8.73 19.41 -18.19
C THR A 41 -9.19 19.05 -19.59
N GLY A 42 -10.25 18.24 -19.72
CA GLY A 42 -10.76 17.76 -21.00
C GLY A 42 -9.79 16.86 -21.78
N ARG A 43 -8.63 16.51 -21.18
CA ARG A 43 -7.59 15.74 -21.88
C ARG A 43 -7.52 14.30 -21.39
N TYR A 44 -7.94 13.36 -22.26
CA TYR A 44 -7.68 11.92 -22.08
C TYR A 44 -7.37 11.28 -23.42
N GLU A 45 -6.55 10.26 -23.44
CA GLU A 45 -6.05 9.63 -24.66
C GLU A 45 -5.84 8.13 -24.46
N PHE A 46 -5.98 7.36 -25.56
CA PHE A 46 -5.49 5.98 -25.60
C PHE A 46 -3.98 6.01 -25.84
N THR A 47 -3.22 5.71 -24.77
CA THR A 47 -1.76 5.75 -24.80
C THR A 47 -1.12 4.38 -25.01
N ALA A 48 -1.87 3.42 -25.54
CA ALA A 48 -1.55 2.02 -25.75
C ALA A 48 -0.08 1.67 -25.48
N SER A 49 0.19 0.96 -24.41
CA SER A 49 1.55 0.50 -24.18
C SER A 49 1.89 -0.64 -25.12
N ARG A 50 3.14 -0.68 -25.60
CA ARG A 50 3.70 -1.82 -26.34
C ARG A 50 3.61 -3.15 -25.57
N ASN A 51 3.30 -3.09 -24.29
CA ASN A 51 3.23 -4.21 -23.35
C ASN A 51 1.83 -4.84 -23.24
N GLY A 52 0.84 -4.45 -24.06
CA GLY A 52 -0.50 -5.05 -24.08
C GLY A 52 -1.43 -4.62 -22.94
N TYR A 53 -1.09 -3.58 -22.17
CA TYR A 53 -1.92 -3.07 -21.07
C TYR A 53 -3.15 -2.27 -21.52
N SER A 54 -3.28 -1.96 -22.81
CA SER A 54 -4.42 -1.21 -23.37
C SER A 54 -4.76 0.02 -22.54
N THR A 55 -3.78 0.87 -22.30
CA THR A 55 -3.83 1.99 -21.37
C THR A 55 -4.59 3.17 -21.95
N TRP A 56 -5.47 3.74 -21.15
CA TRP A 56 -6.02 5.08 -21.31
C TRP A 56 -5.44 5.99 -20.25
N SER A 57 -5.06 7.20 -20.63
CA SER A 57 -4.47 8.18 -19.72
C SER A 57 -5.34 9.42 -19.64
N ALA A 58 -5.40 10.03 -18.47
CA ALA A 58 -5.97 11.35 -18.20
C ALA A 58 -4.91 12.24 -17.55
N TRP A 59 -4.99 13.54 -17.75
CA TRP A 59 -4.06 14.50 -17.16
C TRP A 59 -4.77 15.43 -16.20
N ASP A 60 -4.15 15.65 -15.04
CA ASP A 60 -4.65 16.64 -14.09
C ASP A 60 -4.19 18.06 -14.44
N ALA A 61 -4.63 19.05 -13.64
CA ALA A 61 -4.32 20.46 -13.87
C ALA A 61 -2.82 20.81 -13.76
N GLN A 62 -2.03 19.93 -13.13
CA GLN A 62 -0.56 20.04 -13.07
C GLN A 62 0.14 19.34 -14.24
N GLY A 63 -0.62 18.77 -15.18
CA GLY A 63 -0.10 18.02 -16.31
C GLY A 63 0.44 16.64 -15.94
N ARG A 64 0.13 16.11 -14.75
CA ARG A 64 0.56 14.78 -14.32
C ARG A 64 -0.36 13.73 -14.94
N GLU A 65 0.23 12.63 -15.43
CA GLU A 65 -0.49 11.55 -16.12
C GLU A 65 -1.06 10.54 -15.12
N TRP A 66 -2.37 10.31 -15.17
CA TRP A 66 -3.12 9.27 -14.46
C TRP A 66 -3.46 8.18 -15.46
N LYS A 67 -3.03 6.94 -15.19
CA LYS A 67 -3.20 5.81 -16.12
C LYS A 67 -4.32 4.89 -15.66
N PHE A 68 -5.08 4.41 -16.63
CA PHE A 68 -6.09 3.39 -16.47
C PHE A 68 -5.71 2.23 -17.40
N GLN A 69 -5.16 1.17 -16.84
CA GLN A 69 -4.56 0.09 -17.61
C GLN A 69 -5.21 -1.26 -17.31
N LYS A 70 -5.00 -2.25 -18.19
CA LYS A 70 -5.47 -3.60 -17.96
C LYS A 70 -4.55 -4.32 -16.99
N ASP A 71 -5.12 -4.94 -15.95
CA ASP A 71 -4.44 -5.98 -15.17
C ASP A 71 -5.18 -7.32 -15.38
N VAL A 72 -4.42 -8.34 -15.76
CA VAL A 72 -4.98 -9.68 -16.08
C VAL A 72 -5.46 -10.42 -14.85
N SER A 73 -4.98 -10.09 -13.66
CA SER A 73 -5.34 -10.72 -12.39
C SER A 73 -6.76 -10.40 -11.94
N ILE A 74 -7.32 -9.27 -12.40
CA ILE A 74 -8.68 -8.83 -12.08
C ILE A 74 -9.69 -9.78 -12.73
N ALA A 75 -10.70 -10.19 -11.96
CA ALA A 75 -11.78 -11.04 -12.51
C ALA A 75 -12.74 -10.27 -13.41
N GLY A 76 -13.40 -10.97 -14.32
CA GLY A 76 -14.43 -10.41 -15.19
C GLY A 76 -14.02 -10.22 -16.64
N CYS A 77 -14.81 -9.46 -17.39
CA CYS A 77 -14.58 -9.18 -18.80
C CYS A 77 -13.33 -8.33 -19.01
N ASP A 78 -12.51 -8.67 -19.97
CA ASP A 78 -11.26 -7.97 -20.28
C ASP A 78 -11.44 -6.48 -20.59
N ALA A 79 -12.58 -6.10 -21.16
CA ALA A 79 -12.90 -4.69 -21.42
C ALA A 79 -13.07 -3.87 -20.13
N GLU A 80 -13.52 -4.51 -19.06
CA GLU A 80 -13.83 -3.88 -17.77
C GLU A 80 -12.77 -4.09 -16.69
N LYS A 81 -11.69 -4.81 -16.98
CA LYS A 81 -10.52 -4.89 -16.08
C LYS A 81 -9.78 -3.58 -16.14
N CYS A 82 -9.71 -2.89 -15.02
CA CYS A 82 -9.15 -1.55 -14.94
C CYS A 82 -8.30 -1.39 -13.69
N GLU A 83 -7.05 -1.02 -13.85
CA GLU A 83 -6.16 -0.60 -12.78
C GLU A 83 -5.88 0.90 -12.93
N LEU A 84 -6.24 1.67 -11.92
CA LEU A 84 -5.80 3.06 -11.79
C LEU A 84 -4.37 3.07 -11.27
N VAL A 85 -3.45 3.70 -12.03
CA VAL A 85 -2.07 3.98 -11.59
C VAL A 85 -1.89 5.49 -11.52
N THR A 86 -1.60 5.99 -10.33
CA THR A 86 -1.42 7.43 -10.11
C THR A 86 -0.05 7.90 -10.58
N PRO A 87 0.11 9.20 -10.89
CA PRO A 87 1.43 9.84 -10.92
C PRO A 87 2.06 9.81 -9.51
N ILE A 88 3.25 10.40 -9.41
CA ILE A 88 3.84 10.70 -8.09
C ILE A 88 2.96 11.74 -7.39
N LEU A 89 2.47 11.37 -6.22
CA LEU A 89 1.61 12.20 -5.38
C LEU A 89 2.35 12.66 -4.12
N HIS A 90 1.86 13.75 -3.54
CA HIS A 90 2.22 14.25 -2.22
C HIS A 90 1.07 14.06 -1.23
N TYR A 91 1.31 14.28 0.04
CA TYR A 91 0.29 14.14 1.09
C TYR A 91 -0.95 15.01 0.82
N SER A 92 -0.76 16.22 0.27
CA SER A 92 -1.83 17.13 -0.13
C SER A 92 -2.74 16.61 -1.24
N ASP A 93 -2.26 15.65 -2.06
CA ASP A 93 -3.05 15.07 -3.16
C ASP A 93 -4.02 13.96 -2.69
N ILE A 94 -3.91 13.51 -1.43
CA ILE A 94 -4.72 12.39 -0.90
C ILE A 94 -6.22 12.69 -1.01
N GLU A 95 -6.64 13.91 -0.74
CA GLU A 95 -8.05 14.29 -0.83
C GLU A 95 -8.55 14.25 -2.29
N THR A 96 -7.77 14.75 -3.23
CA THR A 96 -8.06 14.66 -4.68
C THR A 96 -8.22 13.19 -5.11
N LEU A 97 -7.31 12.32 -4.69
CA LEU A 97 -7.41 10.88 -4.96
C LEU A 97 -8.68 10.27 -4.34
N GLN A 98 -9.03 10.65 -3.11
CA GLN A 98 -10.25 10.18 -2.44
C GLN A 98 -11.52 10.60 -3.21
N GLU A 99 -11.56 11.83 -3.72
CA GLU A 99 -12.70 12.32 -4.52
C GLU A 99 -12.81 11.57 -5.85
N LEU A 100 -11.69 11.33 -6.54
CA LEU A 100 -11.68 10.53 -7.76
C LEU A 100 -12.21 9.10 -7.49
N VAL A 101 -11.76 8.46 -6.41
CA VAL A 101 -12.24 7.13 -5.99
C VAL A 101 -13.76 7.13 -5.72
N ARG A 102 -14.29 8.18 -5.07
CA ARG A 102 -15.74 8.31 -4.87
C ARG A 102 -16.50 8.42 -6.19
N LYS A 103 -15.95 9.14 -7.18
CA LYS A 103 -16.55 9.29 -8.51
C LYS A 103 -16.51 7.97 -9.29
N LEU A 104 -15.38 7.25 -9.28
CA LEU A 104 -15.26 5.92 -9.89
C LEU A 104 -16.27 4.94 -9.30
N ARG A 105 -16.42 4.93 -7.96
CA ARG A 105 -17.43 4.11 -7.27
C ARG A 105 -18.85 4.48 -7.70
N LYS A 106 -19.19 5.78 -7.79
CA LYS A 106 -20.50 6.25 -8.26
C LYS A 106 -20.78 5.85 -9.73
N ALA A 107 -19.73 5.75 -10.55
CA ALA A 107 -19.81 5.29 -11.93
C ALA A 107 -19.99 3.77 -12.06
N GLY A 108 -19.99 3.02 -10.95
CA GLY A 108 -20.23 1.58 -10.93
C GLY A 108 -18.98 0.72 -10.77
N ALA A 109 -17.78 1.31 -10.67
CA ALA A 109 -16.57 0.54 -10.45
C ALA A 109 -16.62 -0.25 -9.14
N ILE A 110 -16.10 -1.49 -9.16
CA ILE A 110 -16.05 -2.42 -8.04
C ILE A 110 -14.61 -2.81 -7.75
N SER A 111 -14.21 -2.77 -6.49
CA SER A 111 -12.88 -3.20 -6.05
C SER A 111 -12.94 -3.85 -4.67
N HIS A 112 -12.68 -5.13 -4.61
CA HIS A 112 -12.50 -5.93 -3.40
C HIS A 112 -11.87 -7.28 -3.75
N ALA A 113 -11.39 -8.04 -2.77
CA ALA A 113 -10.74 -9.33 -3.00
C ALA A 113 -11.61 -10.34 -3.77
N GLY A 114 -12.94 -10.31 -3.61
CA GLY A 114 -13.87 -11.22 -4.29
C GLY A 114 -13.91 -11.05 -5.82
N VAL A 115 -13.44 -9.92 -6.34
CA VAL A 115 -13.26 -9.69 -7.79
C VAL A 115 -11.78 -9.72 -8.21
N GLY A 116 -10.93 -10.30 -7.38
CA GLY A 116 -9.48 -10.39 -7.64
C GLY A 116 -8.74 -9.05 -7.52
N ALA A 117 -9.39 -8.01 -6.97
CA ALA A 117 -8.84 -6.67 -6.91
C ALA A 117 -8.14 -6.36 -5.59
N GLY A 118 -7.01 -5.67 -5.68
CA GLY A 118 -6.20 -5.18 -4.57
C GLY A 118 -5.86 -3.71 -4.70
N VAL A 119 -5.10 -3.23 -3.72
CA VAL A 119 -4.53 -1.88 -3.69
C VAL A 119 -3.06 -1.99 -3.33
N HIS A 120 -2.21 -1.35 -4.13
CA HIS A 120 -0.78 -1.27 -3.88
C HIS A 120 -0.40 0.18 -3.57
N ILE A 121 0.38 0.36 -2.52
CA ILE A 121 0.87 1.67 -2.10
C ILE A 121 2.38 1.68 -2.24
N HIS A 122 2.89 2.64 -2.98
CA HIS A 122 4.30 2.90 -3.16
C HIS A 122 4.71 4.12 -2.35
N ILE A 123 5.78 4.01 -1.58
CA ILE A 123 6.41 5.14 -0.91
C ILE A 123 7.79 5.33 -1.54
N GLY A 124 8.14 6.56 -1.88
CA GLY A 124 9.46 6.87 -2.44
C GLY A 124 10.59 6.36 -1.54
N ALA A 125 11.55 5.63 -2.12
CA ALA A 125 12.67 5.07 -1.36
C ALA A 125 13.76 6.09 -1.01
N ASN A 126 13.62 7.34 -1.44
CA ASN A 126 14.57 8.41 -1.13
C ASN A 126 14.71 8.60 0.40
N GLY A 127 15.96 8.71 0.85
CA GLY A 127 16.29 8.83 2.27
C GLY A 127 16.33 7.50 3.03
N HIS A 128 15.98 6.38 2.39
CA HIS A 128 16.23 5.06 2.96
C HIS A 128 17.67 4.59 2.73
N THR A 129 18.22 3.99 3.77
CA THR A 129 19.50 3.30 3.77
C THR A 129 19.26 1.78 3.89
N PRO A 130 20.25 0.92 3.61
CA PRO A 130 20.11 -0.51 3.88
C PRO A 130 19.69 -0.82 5.32
N GLN A 131 20.14 -0.01 6.28
CA GLN A 131 19.73 -0.13 7.69
C GLN A 131 18.26 0.19 7.89
N SER A 132 17.75 1.29 7.34
CA SER A 132 16.35 1.66 7.48
C SER A 132 15.41 0.70 6.74
N LEU A 133 15.83 0.16 5.58
CA LEU A 133 15.09 -0.92 4.90
C LEU A 133 15.07 -2.20 5.74
N ARG A 134 16.18 -2.55 6.42
CA ARG A 134 16.21 -3.66 7.38
C ARG A 134 15.25 -3.40 8.54
N ASN A 135 15.22 -2.18 9.08
CA ASN A 135 14.26 -1.82 10.13
C ASN A 135 12.82 -2.01 9.65
N LEU A 136 12.50 -1.55 8.43
CA LEU A 136 11.16 -1.72 7.85
C LEU A 136 10.78 -3.19 7.69
N ALA A 137 11.71 -4.02 7.18
CA ALA A 137 11.50 -5.46 7.08
C ALA A 137 11.20 -6.10 8.45
N ASN A 138 11.94 -5.73 9.48
CA ASN A 138 11.74 -6.22 10.85
C ASN A 138 10.42 -5.72 11.45
N ILE A 139 10.05 -4.46 11.23
CA ILE A 139 8.76 -3.89 11.66
C ILE A 139 7.61 -4.67 11.01
N MET A 140 7.70 -4.91 9.69
CA MET A 140 6.68 -5.69 9.00
C MET A 140 6.64 -7.12 9.53
N ALA A 141 7.75 -7.84 9.62
CA ALA A 141 7.80 -9.21 10.15
C ALA A 141 7.16 -9.34 11.54
N SER A 142 7.34 -8.33 12.39
CA SER A 142 6.78 -8.35 13.75
C SER A 142 5.29 -8.00 13.83
N HIS A 143 4.70 -7.36 12.80
CA HIS A 143 3.33 -6.84 12.84
C HIS A 143 2.43 -7.34 11.69
N GLU A 144 2.97 -8.01 10.67
CA GLU A 144 2.20 -8.39 9.48
C GLU A 144 0.97 -9.25 9.78
N ARG A 145 1.06 -10.13 10.81
CA ARG A 145 -0.11 -10.92 11.25
C ARG A 145 -1.19 -10.03 11.84
N LEU A 146 -0.80 -9.12 12.73
CA LEU A 146 -1.73 -8.15 13.33
C LEU A 146 -2.37 -7.24 12.27
N ILE A 147 -1.60 -6.82 11.26
CA ILE A 147 -2.11 -6.03 10.13
C ILE A 147 -3.08 -6.87 9.29
N ALA A 148 -2.73 -8.13 8.99
CA ALA A 148 -3.59 -9.03 8.21
C ALA A 148 -4.95 -9.25 8.90
N ASP A 149 -4.94 -9.47 10.20
CA ASP A 149 -6.15 -9.64 11.01
C ASP A 149 -6.98 -8.34 11.07
N ALA A 150 -6.31 -7.20 11.28
CA ALA A 150 -6.95 -5.87 11.31
C ALA A 150 -7.65 -5.50 10.00
N LEU A 151 -7.06 -5.87 8.87
CA LEU A 151 -7.56 -5.58 7.53
C LEU A 151 -8.43 -6.72 6.97
N LYS A 152 -8.53 -7.85 7.66
CA LYS A 152 -9.19 -9.08 7.15
C LYS A 152 -8.71 -9.43 5.74
N ILE A 153 -7.40 -9.46 5.55
CA ILE A 153 -6.82 -9.73 4.22
C ILE A 153 -7.28 -11.11 3.75
N ASP A 154 -7.74 -11.16 2.51
CA ASP A 154 -8.25 -12.41 1.92
C ASP A 154 -7.11 -13.45 1.80
N GLN A 155 -7.39 -14.69 2.24
CA GLN A 155 -6.39 -15.76 2.29
C GLN A 155 -5.86 -16.14 0.90
N CYS A 156 -6.70 -16.06 -0.13
CA CYS A 156 -6.26 -16.33 -1.50
C CYS A 156 -5.25 -15.28 -1.97
N ARG A 157 -5.47 -14.01 -1.59
CA ARG A 157 -4.50 -12.93 -1.86
C ARG A 157 -3.20 -13.15 -1.10
N MET A 158 -3.27 -13.50 0.19
CA MET A 158 -2.08 -13.77 1.00
C MET A 158 -1.25 -14.90 0.41
N ASN A 159 -1.86 -15.93 -0.12
CA ASN A 159 -1.16 -17.08 -0.68
C ASN A 159 -0.50 -16.78 -2.05
N ARG A 160 -1.09 -15.87 -2.85
CA ARG A 160 -0.66 -15.63 -4.24
C ARG A 160 0.09 -14.32 -4.44
N TYR A 161 -0.43 -13.20 -3.91
CA TYR A 161 -0.02 -11.86 -4.31
C TYR A 161 0.66 -11.04 -3.21
N CYS A 162 0.40 -11.37 -1.94
CA CYS A 162 0.94 -10.62 -0.80
C CYS A 162 1.29 -11.57 0.37
N ARG A 163 2.17 -12.52 0.12
CA ARG A 163 2.69 -13.43 1.15
C ARG A 163 3.34 -12.65 2.28
N THR A 164 3.32 -13.19 3.47
CA THR A 164 4.12 -12.68 4.59
C THR A 164 5.60 -12.68 4.22
N VAL A 165 6.40 -11.91 4.95
CA VAL A 165 7.84 -11.83 4.72
C VAL A 165 8.48 -13.22 4.85
N ASN A 166 9.45 -13.53 3.98
CA ASN A 166 10.18 -14.78 4.03
C ASN A 166 11.05 -14.82 5.31
N PRO A 167 10.85 -15.79 6.23
CA PRO A 167 11.65 -15.88 7.47
C PRO A 167 13.15 -15.98 7.21
N ARG A 168 13.55 -16.68 6.13
CA ARG A 168 14.95 -16.80 5.72
C ARG A 168 15.54 -15.45 5.30
N PHE A 169 14.74 -14.60 4.67
CA PHE A 169 15.16 -13.22 4.36
C PHE A 169 15.45 -12.43 5.63
N ILE A 170 14.56 -12.47 6.61
CA ILE A 170 14.71 -11.78 7.89
C ILE A 170 15.93 -12.27 8.66
N GLU A 171 16.13 -13.59 8.69
CA GLU A 171 17.30 -14.20 9.33
C GLU A 171 18.60 -13.70 8.69
N GLN A 172 18.76 -13.86 7.38
CA GLN A 172 19.98 -13.42 6.66
C GLN A 172 20.20 -11.91 6.78
N LEU A 173 19.12 -11.12 6.71
CA LEU A 173 19.19 -9.66 6.81
C LEU A 173 19.72 -9.22 8.18
N ASN A 174 19.30 -9.88 9.27
CA ASN A 174 19.71 -9.57 10.61
C ASN A 174 21.09 -10.12 10.98
N GLN A 175 21.51 -11.24 10.38
CA GLN A 175 22.85 -11.79 10.51
C GLN A 175 23.89 -10.95 9.77
N LYS A 176 23.64 -10.68 8.47
CA LYS A 176 24.61 -10.04 7.58
C LYS A 176 24.66 -8.50 7.72
N LYS A 177 23.57 -7.87 8.15
CA LYS A 177 23.47 -6.41 8.35
C LYS A 177 24.04 -5.61 7.18
N PRO A 178 23.46 -5.70 5.97
CA PRO A 178 24.01 -5.09 4.77
C PRO A 178 24.22 -3.58 4.96
N THR A 179 25.31 -3.08 4.40
CA THR A 179 25.70 -1.65 4.44
C THR A 179 25.52 -0.98 3.09
N THR A 180 25.34 -1.75 2.01
CA THR A 180 25.08 -1.25 0.67
C THR A 180 23.76 -1.78 0.11
N MET A 181 23.15 -1.03 -0.82
CA MET A 181 21.94 -1.48 -1.50
C MET A 181 22.14 -2.75 -2.32
N ALA A 182 23.33 -2.94 -2.89
CA ALA A 182 23.66 -4.17 -3.60
C ALA A 182 23.64 -5.40 -2.68
N GLN A 183 24.27 -5.31 -1.51
CA GLN A 183 24.22 -6.38 -0.50
C GLN A 183 22.79 -6.67 -0.03
N PHE A 184 21.97 -5.62 0.17
CA PHE A 184 20.57 -5.78 0.53
C PHE A 184 19.79 -6.52 -0.57
N ALA A 185 19.98 -6.12 -1.83
CA ALA A 185 19.37 -6.78 -2.98
C ALA A 185 19.78 -8.24 -3.10
N ASP A 186 21.07 -8.56 -2.90
CA ASP A 186 21.56 -9.94 -2.94
C ASP A 186 20.88 -10.82 -1.88
N ILE A 187 20.71 -10.31 -0.67
CA ILE A 187 19.99 -11.01 0.40
C ILE A 187 18.52 -11.21 0.02
N TRP A 188 17.86 -10.15 -0.51
CA TRP A 188 16.46 -10.20 -0.93
C TRP A 188 16.21 -11.28 -1.98
N TYR A 189 16.94 -11.22 -3.08
CA TYR A 189 16.73 -12.12 -4.21
C TYR A 189 17.16 -13.58 -3.87
N THR A 190 18.26 -13.74 -3.15
CA THR A 190 18.74 -15.08 -2.76
C THR A 190 17.76 -15.76 -1.79
N ALA A 191 17.29 -15.06 -0.78
CA ALA A 191 16.37 -15.63 0.20
C ALA A 191 15.01 -16.00 -0.43
N ASN A 192 14.57 -15.27 -1.45
CA ASN A 192 13.31 -15.52 -2.15
C ASN A 192 13.47 -16.47 -3.36
N GLY A 193 14.66 -17.02 -3.63
CA GLY A 193 14.89 -17.91 -4.77
C GLY A 193 14.70 -17.25 -6.14
N ALA A 194 14.87 -15.93 -6.22
CA ALA A 194 14.51 -15.11 -7.36
C ALA A 194 15.69 -14.32 -7.94
N ASN A 195 16.87 -14.96 -8.01
CA ASN A 195 18.10 -14.35 -8.52
C ASN A 195 18.07 -14.05 -10.04
N TYR A 196 17.19 -14.71 -10.78
CA TYR A 196 16.98 -14.47 -12.21
C TYR A 196 16.12 -13.19 -12.42
N GLY A 197 16.35 -12.50 -13.51
CA GLY A 197 15.49 -11.38 -13.92
C GLY A 197 15.35 -10.26 -12.88
N ARG A 198 16.41 -9.94 -12.13
CA ARG A 198 16.37 -8.90 -11.09
C ARG A 198 15.96 -7.52 -11.58
N ASN A 199 16.14 -7.27 -12.88
CA ASN A 199 15.75 -6.04 -13.58
C ASN A 199 14.43 -6.17 -14.34
N GLN A 200 13.79 -7.35 -14.33
CA GLN A 200 12.52 -7.57 -15.02
C GLN A 200 11.34 -7.14 -14.16
N HIS A 201 10.31 -6.60 -14.79
CA HIS A 201 9.09 -6.17 -14.10
C HIS A 201 8.43 -7.29 -13.28
N TYR A 202 8.35 -8.49 -13.84
CA TYR A 202 7.76 -9.68 -13.22
C TYR A 202 8.85 -10.58 -12.64
N ASN A 203 9.30 -10.25 -11.44
CA ASN A 203 10.15 -11.11 -10.63
C ASN A 203 9.34 -11.70 -9.47
N ASP A 204 9.42 -13.00 -9.21
CA ASP A 204 8.58 -13.68 -8.22
C ASP A 204 8.79 -13.20 -6.78
N SER A 205 9.92 -12.55 -6.50
CA SER A 205 10.15 -11.93 -5.19
C SER A 205 9.17 -10.79 -4.86
N ARG A 206 8.47 -10.24 -5.87
CA ARG A 206 7.51 -9.14 -5.68
C ARG A 206 6.25 -9.54 -4.88
N TYR A 207 5.91 -10.82 -4.83
CA TYR A 207 4.64 -11.29 -4.27
C TYR A 207 4.65 -11.45 -2.74
N HIS A 208 5.12 -10.41 -2.05
CA HIS A 208 5.09 -10.26 -0.60
C HIS A 208 4.30 -9.03 -0.18
N MET A 209 3.80 -8.98 1.06
CA MET A 209 3.13 -7.79 1.63
C MET A 209 3.99 -6.54 1.48
N LEU A 210 5.30 -6.70 1.74
CA LEU A 210 6.33 -5.68 1.52
C LEU A 210 7.23 -6.14 0.38
N ASN A 211 7.20 -5.42 -0.73
CA ASN A 211 7.95 -5.74 -1.93
C ASN A 211 9.16 -4.81 -2.12
N TYR A 212 10.36 -5.34 -1.90
CA TYR A 212 11.61 -4.62 -2.16
C TYR A 212 12.10 -4.73 -3.60
N HIS A 213 11.54 -5.61 -4.44
CA HIS A 213 11.87 -5.61 -5.86
C HIS A 213 11.58 -4.24 -6.50
N ALA A 214 10.49 -3.58 -6.10
CA ALA A 214 10.17 -2.22 -6.52
C ALA A 214 11.23 -1.18 -6.09
N THR A 215 11.94 -1.42 -4.99
CA THR A 215 13.01 -0.52 -4.53
C THR A 215 14.19 -0.50 -5.50
N PHE A 216 14.50 -1.65 -6.11
CA PHE A 216 15.62 -1.76 -7.05
C PHE A 216 15.26 -1.41 -8.49
N THR A 217 13.97 -1.50 -8.85
CA THR A 217 13.50 -1.32 -10.23
C THR A 217 12.74 -0.01 -10.46
N LYS A 218 12.09 0.52 -9.42
CA LYS A 218 11.22 1.72 -9.50
C LYS A 218 11.62 2.81 -8.49
N SER A 219 12.65 2.58 -7.65
CA SER A 219 13.05 3.47 -6.54
C SER A 219 11.90 3.75 -5.54
N THR A 220 11.02 2.78 -5.33
CA THR A 220 9.91 2.85 -4.37
C THR A 220 9.84 1.62 -3.49
N ILE A 221 9.34 1.76 -2.28
CA ILE A 221 8.97 0.65 -1.41
C ILE A 221 7.50 0.37 -1.65
N GLU A 222 7.15 -0.84 -2.09
CA GLU A 222 5.78 -1.20 -2.42
C GLU A 222 5.14 -2.05 -1.32
N PHE A 223 3.96 -1.65 -0.87
CA PHE A 223 3.09 -2.39 0.03
C PHE A 223 1.91 -2.95 -0.75
N ARG A 224 1.88 -4.29 -0.92
CA ARG A 224 0.91 -4.99 -1.78
C ARG A 224 -0.27 -5.61 -1.04
N LEU A 225 -0.34 -5.43 0.27
CA LEU A 225 -1.24 -6.18 1.14
C LEU A 225 -2.69 -5.69 1.14
N PHE A 226 -2.97 -4.50 0.63
CA PHE A 226 -4.27 -3.87 0.83
C PHE A 226 -5.34 -4.36 -0.13
N GLN A 227 -6.56 -4.30 0.34
CA GLN A 227 -7.81 -4.54 -0.37
C GLN A 227 -8.91 -3.71 0.27
N PHE A 228 -9.96 -3.39 -0.46
CA PHE A 228 -11.15 -2.81 0.15
C PHE A 228 -12.01 -3.89 0.81
N ASP A 229 -12.81 -3.48 1.80
CA ASP A 229 -13.77 -4.36 2.45
C ASP A 229 -14.73 -4.97 1.41
N LYS A 230 -15.14 -6.21 1.69
CA LYS A 230 -16.17 -6.88 0.88
C LYS A 230 -17.47 -6.06 0.92
N PRO A 231 -18.25 -6.08 -0.17
CA PRO A 231 -19.52 -5.41 -0.22
C PRO A 231 -20.46 -5.90 0.90
N THR A 232 -21.29 -4.98 1.39
CA THR A 232 -22.44 -5.26 2.25
C THR A 232 -23.72 -4.87 1.52
N ALA A 233 -24.89 -5.19 2.06
CA ALA A 233 -26.18 -4.76 1.51
C ALA A 233 -26.24 -3.23 1.28
N GLU A 234 -25.60 -2.47 2.16
CA GLU A 234 -25.55 -0.99 2.10
C GLU A 234 -24.40 -0.44 1.24
N LYS A 235 -23.27 -1.17 1.12
CA LYS A 235 -22.04 -0.73 0.46
C LYS A 235 -21.62 -1.76 -0.58
N LYS A 236 -22.20 -1.67 -1.77
CA LYS A 236 -22.12 -2.72 -2.80
C LYS A 236 -20.80 -2.83 -3.55
N ASN A 237 -19.92 -1.81 -3.54
CA ASN A 237 -18.86 -1.70 -4.56
C ASN A 237 -17.43 -1.78 -4.02
N GLY A 238 -17.18 -1.82 -2.70
CA GLY A 238 -15.83 -1.56 -2.20
C GLY A 238 -15.42 -0.09 -2.44
N LEU A 239 -14.18 0.17 -2.89
CA LEU A 239 -13.68 1.52 -3.23
C LEU A 239 -13.93 2.57 -2.12
N HIS A 240 -13.47 2.26 -0.90
CA HIS A 240 -13.66 3.12 0.25
C HIS A 240 -12.56 4.18 0.37
N ALA A 241 -12.88 5.44 0.06
CA ALA A 241 -11.95 6.56 0.13
C ALA A 241 -11.27 6.74 1.50
N GLY A 242 -12.00 6.48 2.60
CA GLY A 242 -11.44 6.52 3.95
C GLY A 242 -10.46 5.38 4.24
N GLN A 243 -10.71 4.17 3.73
CA GLN A 243 -9.76 3.07 3.83
C GLN A 243 -8.49 3.37 3.05
N LEU A 244 -8.61 3.90 1.82
CA LEU A 244 -7.46 4.26 1.00
C LEU A 244 -6.55 5.28 1.71
N LYS A 245 -7.12 6.37 2.26
CA LYS A 245 -6.37 7.34 3.07
C LYS A 245 -5.67 6.64 4.24
N SER A 246 -6.35 5.73 4.93
CA SER A 246 -5.79 5.00 6.07
C SER A 246 -4.62 4.11 5.68
N TYR A 247 -4.68 3.47 4.51
CA TYR A 247 -3.60 2.64 3.97
C TYR A 247 -2.36 3.46 3.63
N ILE A 248 -2.56 4.58 2.93
CA ILE A 248 -1.48 5.52 2.59
C ILE A 248 -0.81 6.04 3.87
N GLN A 249 -1.60 6.50 4.85
CA GLN A 249 -1.09 7.01 6.12
C GLN A 249 -0.29 5.95 6.89
N LEU A 250 -0.74 4.70 6.90
CA LEU A 250 0.00 3.59 7.52
C LEU A 250 1.36 3.37 6.84
N CYS A 251 1.39 3.31 5.50
CA CYS A 251 2.64 3.10 4.75
C CYS A 251 3.65 4.23 4.97
N LEU A 252 3.19 5.48 4.94
CA LEU A 252 4.02 6.65 5.22
C LEU A 252 4.61 6.60 6.64
N ALA A 253 3.79 6.22 7.62
CA ALA A 253 4.19 6.13 9.02
C ALA A 253 5.20 4.98 9.27
N LEU A 254 5.00 3.82 8.59
CA LEU A 254 5.94 2.70 8.63
C LEU A 254 7.29 3.06 8.04
N SER A 255 7.29 3.73 6.89
CA SER A 255 8.48 4.22 6.22
C SER A 255 9.24 5.21 7.11
N GLU A 256 8.55 6.18 7.70
CA GLU A 256 9.18 7.18 8.57
C GLU A 256 9.76 6.55 9.85
N MET A 257 9.00 5.71 10.54
CA MET A 257 9.50 5.00 11.72
C MET A 257 10.76 4.19 11.40
N ALA A 258 10.80 3.53 10.25
CA ALA A 258 11.96 2.74 9.84
C ALA A 258 13.22 3.58 9.64
N LYS A 259 13.08 4.82 9.19
CA LYS A 259 14.19 5.78 9.04
C LYS A 259 14.68 6.33 10.38
N GLU A 260 13.77 6.59 11.32
CA GLU A 260 14.10 7.15 12.64
C GLU A 260 14.75 6.13 13.58
N LEU A 261 14.40 4.85 13.49
CA LEU A 261 14.89 3.82 14.40
C LEU A 261 16.35 3.45 14.14
N LYS A 262 17.15 3.36 15.21
CA LYS A 262 18.48 2.74 15.13
C LYS A 262 18.38 1.24 14.83
N THR A 263 17.42 0.55 15.43
CA THR A 263 17.17 -0.89 15.23
C THR A 263 15.69 -1.19 15.42
N ALA A 264 15.20 -2.23 14.75
CA ALA A 264 13.85 -2.76 14.94
C ALA A 264 13.91 -4.27 15.16
N SER A 265 13.04 -4.80 16.01
CA SER A 265 12.88 -6.23 16.25
C SER A 265 11.94 -6.85 15.23
N SER A 266 12.26 -8.05 14.76
CA SER A 266 11.39 -8.87 13.91
C SER A 266 10.49 -9.83 14.70
N LYS A 267 10.63 -9.88 16.02
CA LYS A 267 9.86 -10.81 16.87
C LYS A 267 8.44 -10.31 17.03
N PRO A 268 7.41 -11.09 16.66
CA PRO A 268 6.02 -10.74 16.92
C PRO A 268 5.75 -10.59 18.42
N GLN A 269 4.99 -9.56 18.78
CA GLN A 269 4.49 -9.44 20.14
C GLN A 269 3.24 -10.32 20.28
N GLN A 270 3.28 -11.23 21.24
CA GLN A 270 2.07 -11.94 21.66
C GLN A 270 1.19 -10.99 22.47
N THR A 271 -0.09 -10.95 22.16
CA THR A 271 -1.05 -10.09 22.85
C THR A 271 -2.41 -10.80 22.93
N GLU A 272 -3.03 -10.72 24.10
CA GLU A 272 -4.41 -11.16 24.34
C GLU A 272 -5.43 -10.10 23.90
N ASN A 273 -4.99 -8.86 23.71
CA ASN A 273 -5.82 -7.74 23.25
C ASN A 273 -5.21 -7.10 21.99
N PRO A 274 -5.49 -7.66 20.81
CA PRO A 274 -4.94 -7.17 19.55
C PRO A 274 -5.41 -5.75 19.21
N LYS A 275 -6.61 -5.35 19.60
CA LYS A 275 -7.12 -3.98 19.37
C LYS A 275 -6.33 -2.94 20.15
N PHE A 276 -6.03 -3.21 21.42
CA PHE A 276 -5.18 -2.34 22.23
C PHE A 276 -3.75 -2.27 21.67
N ALA A 277 -3.18 -3.42 21.31
CA ALA A 277 -1.84 -3.51 20.72
C ALA A 277 -1.74 -2.69 19.42
N MET A 278 -2.69 -2.86 18.51
CA MET A 278 -2.74 -2.09 17.27
C MET A 278 -2.88 -0.59 17.55
N ARG A 279 -3.84 -0.17 18.40
CA ARG A 279 -4.01 1.26 18.72
C ARG A 279 -2.74 1.87 19.31
N THR A 280 -2.09 1.18 20.24
CA THR A 280 -0.85 1.65 20.86
C THR A 280 0.27 1.77 19.83
N TRP A 281 0.37 0.81 18.93
CA TRP A 281 1.36 0.84 17.86
C TRP A 281 1.12 1.99 16.88
N LEU A 282 -0.13 2.23 16.45
CA LEU A 282 -0.49 3.36 15.58
C LEU A 282 -0.10 4.71 16.20
N ILE A 283 -0.27 4.87 17.52
CA ILE A 283 0.17 6.07 18.24
C ILE A 283 1.71 6.21 18.18
N ARG A 284 2.46 5.12 18.36
CA ARG A 284 3.93 5.11 18.23
C ARG A 284 4.39 5.42 16.82
N LEU A 285 3.63 5.03 15.81
CA LEU A 285 3.85 5.38 14.41
C LEU A 285 3.59 6.87 14.11
N GLY A 286 3.14 7.66 15.08
CA GLY A 286 2.81 9.07 14.89
C GLY A 286 1.40 9.33 14.36
N LEU A 287 0.55 8.29 14.23
CA LEU A 287 -0.83 8.45 13.79
C LEU A 287 -1.73 8.97 14.93
N VAL A 288 -1.46 10.19 15.38
CA VAL A 288 -2.14 10.86 16.51
C VAL A 288 -2.90 12.10 16.02
N GLY A 289 -3.85 12.59 16.83
CA GLY A 289 -4.68 13.74 16.47
C GLY A 289 -5.83 13.41 15.53
N GLU A 290 -6.62 14.43 15.20
CA GLU A 290 -7.84 14.31 14.38
C GLU A 290 -7.55 13.87 12.95
N GLU A 291 -6.46 14.38 12.36
CA GLU A 291 -6.00 14.03 11.01
C GLU A 291 -5.93 12.50 10.76
N PHE A 292 -5.58 11.74 11.78
CA PHE A 292 -5.41 10.28 11.70
C PHE A 292 -6.53 9.49 12.39
N ALA A 293 -7.62 10.15 12.81
CA ALA A 293 -8.74 9.49 13.49
C ALA A 293 -9.37 8.38 12.62
N THR A 294 -9.59 8.68 11.34
CA THR A 294 -10.11 7.71 10.36
C THR A 294 -9.19 6.49 10.23
N ALA A 295 -7.87 6.71 10.14
CA ALA A 295 -6.91 5.60 10.05
C ALA A 295 -6.95 4.72 11.30
N ARG A 296 -6.96 5.31 12.50
CA ARG A 296 -7.07 4.53 13.74
C ARG A 296 -8.36 3.72 13.80
N THR A 297 -9.48 4.28 13.34
CA THR A 297 -10.75 3.57 13.28
C THR A 297 -10.70 2.39 12.32
N PHE A 298 -10.26 2.59 11.08
CA PHE A 298 -10.21 1.52 10.07
C PHE A 298 -9.22 0.42 10.41
N LEU A 299 -8.06 0.78 10.98
CA LEU A 299 -7.00 -0.17 11.31
C LEU A 299 -7.25 -0.95 12.63
N THR A 300 -8.29 -0.60 13.40
CA THR A 300 -8.62 -1.31 14.65
C THR A 300 -10.02 -1.96 14.66
N LYS A 301 -10.91 -1.59 13.72
CA LYS A 301 -12.32 -1.97 13.75
C LYS A 301 -12.58 -3.48 13.75
N ASN A 302 -11.73 -4.26 13.11
CA ASN A 302 -11.91 -5.70 12.93
C ASN A 302 -11.18 -6.55 13.99
N LEU A 303 -10.43 -5.91 14.89
CA LEU A 303 -9.69 -6.60 15.93
C LEU A 303 -10.53 -6.76 17.17
N ASP A 304 -10.39 -7.91 17.83
CA ASP A 304 -11.04 -8.20 19.10
C ASP A 304 -10.37 -7.46 20.25
N GLY A 305 -11.13 -7.29 21.34
CA GLY A 305 -10.68 -6.65 22.56
C GLY A 305 -11.09 -5.19 22.69
N ASP A 306 -10.54 -4.53 23.70
CA ASP A 306 -10.82 -3.13 24.04
C ASP A 306 -9.65 -2.23 23.60
N ALA A 307 -9.96 -1.09 22.98
CA ALA A 307 -8.93 -0.16 22.52
C ALA A 307 -8.36 0.70 23.66
N ALA A 308 -9.06 0.84 24.77
CA ALA A 308 -8.67 1.70 25.89
C ALA A 308 -7.92 0.95 27.01
N PHE A 309 -8.28 -0.30 27.25
CA PHE A 309 -7.77 -1.09 28.38
C PHE A 309 -7.02 -2.33 27.92
N ARG A 310 -5.79 -2.52 28.45
CA ARG A 310 -4.93 -3.64 28.09
C ARG A 310 -5.48 -4.99 28.52
N PHE A 311 -6.09 -5.06 29.71
CA PHE A 311 -6.54 -6.31 30.35
C PHE A 311 -8.07 -6.41 30.46
N GLY A 312 -8.83 -5.66 29.68
CA GLY A 312 -10.29 -5.56 29.80
C GLY A 312 -10.73 -4.77 31.03
N ARG A 313 -12.02 -4.51 31.14
CA ARG A 313 -12.64 -4.01 32.40
C ARG A 313 -13.02 -5.17 33.29
#